data_4a2250a64b845c1047114a239b8a723a
#
_entry.id   4a2250a64b845c1047114a239b8a723a
#
_cell.length_a   1.000
_cell.length_b   1.000
_cell.length_c   1.000
_cell.angle_alpha   90.00
_cell.angle_beta   90.00
_cell.angle_gamma   90.00
#
_symmetry.space_group_name_H-M   'P 1'
#
loop_
_entity.id
_entity.type
_entity.pdbx_description
1 polymer ?
#
loop_
_entity_poly.entity_id
_entity_poly.type
_entity_poly.pdbx_seq_one_letter_code
_entity_poly.pdbx_strand_id
1 'polypeptide(L)'
;MKRFLCLLLSVCLFSGAVVFFAGCKKDDSAGCRYEITAEYVPETATLAAVMKVEYENRTDDEISELKFNLYPNAYREDAVYRPVSPVYSSSAYYAGTSYGSMEISSVNGGKSWEVAGEDKNILTVTLEESLFP
;
A
#
# COMPACT_ATOMS: atom_id res chain seq x y z
N MET A 1 13.50 32.44 -50.93
CA MET A 1 12.51 32.52 -49.84
C MET A 1 11.96 31.17 -49.37
N LYS A 2 11.55 30.25 -50.26
CA LYS A 2 11.02 28.92 -49.83
C LYS A 2 11.99 28.03 -49.04
N ARG A 3 13.30 28.06 -49.34
CA ARG A 3 14.35 27.25 -48.64
C ARG A 3 14.65 27.77 -47.23
N PHE A 4 14.50 29.07 -46.99
CA PHE A 4 14.70 29.69 -45.68
C PHE A 4 13.54 29.37 -44.72
N LEU A 5 12.33 29.28 -45.27
CA LEU A 5 11.13 28.96 -44.49
C LEU A 5 11.13 27.52 -44.00
N CYS A 6 11.63 26.54 -44.79
CA CYS A 6 11.77 25.16 -44.39
C CYS A 6 12.82 24.96 -43.28
N LEU A 7 13.92 25.73 -43.32
CA LEU A 7 14.94 25.67 -42.27
C LEU A 7 14.45 26.20 -40.92
N LEU A 8 13.67 27.30 -40.96
CA LEU A 8 13.04 27.83 -39.73
C LEU A 8 11.99 26.87 -39.12
N LEU A 9 11.18 26.20 -39.95
CA LEU A 9 10.23 25.18 -39.45
C LEU A 9 10.93 23.96 -38.87
N SER A 10 12.06 23.52 -39.45
CA SER A 10 12.83 22.40 -38.95
C SER A 10 13.50 22.69 -37.60
N VAL A 11 13.96 23.90 -37.35
CA VAL A 11 14.54 24.32 -36.06
C VAL A 11 13.48 24.39 -34.97
N CYS A 12 12.27 24.86 -35.29
CA CYS A 12 11.16 24.88 -34.34
C CYS A 12 10.67 23.47 -33.93
N LEU A 13 10.71 22.49 -34.84
CA LEU A 13 10.37 21.11 -34.55
C LEU A 13 11.39 20.40 -33.65
N PHE A 14 12.68 20.75 -33.78
CA PHE A 14 13.75 20.18 -32.93
C PHE A 14 13.80 20.81 -31.54
N SER A 15 13.42 22.08 -31.36
CA SER A 15 13.39 22.72 -30.04
C SER A 15 12.20 22.31 -29.21
N GLY A 16 11.11 21.82 -29.81
CA GLY A 16 9.93 21.31 -29.12
C GLY A 16 10.11 19.91 -28.51
N ALA A 17 11.08 19.12 -28.98
CA ALA A 17 11.32 17.76 -28.49
C ALA A 17 12.18 17.69 -27.22
N VAL A 18 12.83 18.77 -26.82
CA VAL A 18 13.75 18.78 -25.66
C VAL A 18 13.02 19.08 -24.33
N VAL A 19 11.79 19.55 -24.37
CA VAL A 19 11.05 19.98 -23.16
C VAL A 19 10.27 18.83 -22.48
N PHE A 20 10.17 17.64 -23.09
CA PHE A 20 9.41 16.51 -22.53
C PHE A 20 10.22 15.54 -21.63
N PHE A 21 11.48 15.83 -21.35
CA PHE A 21 12.26 15.10 -20.33
C PHE A 21 12.50 15.92 -19.05
N ALA A 22 11.55 16.80 -18.69
CA ALA A 22 11.51 17.28 -17.31
C ALA A 22 11.08 16.11 -16.45
N GLY A 23 12.07 15.43 -15.87
CA GLY A 23 11.93 14.21 -15.11
C GLY A 23 10.81 14.27 -14.09
N CYS A 24 10.12 13.16 -13.92
CA CYS A 24 9.41 12.90 -12.68
C CYS A 24 10.39 13.19 -11.54
N LYS A 25 10.19 14.28 -10.82
CA LYS A 25 10.84 14.46 -9.52
C LYS A 25 10.44 13.24 -8.72
N LYS A 26 11.45 12.44 -8.34
CA LYS A 26 11.25 11.44 -7.31
C LYS A 26 10.70 12.20 -6.13
N ASP A 27 9.45 11.92 -5.78
CA ASP A 27 8.81 12.55 -4.64
C ASP A 27 9.48 11.93 -3.39
N ASP A 28 10.46 12.61 -2.84
CA ASP A 28 11.11 12.25 -1.58
C ASP A 28 10.20 12.51 -0.37
N SER A 29 8.91 12.76 -0.62
CA SER A 29 7.90 13.06 0.39
C SER A 29 7.32 11.83 1.11
N ALA A 30 7.67 10.61 0.69
CA ALA A 30 7.17 9.41 1.35
C ALA A 30 7.92 9.17 2.68
N GLY A 31 7.34 9.62 3.79
CA GLY A 31 7.79 9.27 5.15
C GLY A 31 7.62 7.78 5.48
N CYS A 32 7.18 6.96 4.54
CA CYS A 32 6.97 5.53 4.72
C CYS A 32 7.32 4.76 3.44
N ARG A 33 8.11 3.70 3.59
CA ARG A 33 8.46 2.77 2.51
C ARG A 33 8.06 1.35 2.90
N TYR A 34 7.43 0.66 1.96
CA TYR A 34 7.06 -0.74 2.09
C TYR A 34 7.87 -1.58 1.10
N GLU A 35 8.42 -2.70 1.58
CA GLU A 35 9.01 -3.74 0.77
C GLU A 35 8.29 -5.05 1.10
N ILE A 36 7.63 -5.64 0.11
CA ILE A 36 6.78 -6.82 0.30
C ILE A 36 7.29 -7.95 -0.59
N THR A 37 7.58 -9.08 0.04
CA THR A 37 7.83 -10.34 -0.66
C THR A 37 6.70 -11.30 -0.34
N ALA A 38 6.06 -11.86 -1.37
CA ALA A 38 4.90 -12.73 -1.20
C ALA A 38 4.99 -13.96 -2.11
N GLU A 39 4.52 -15.10 -1.62
CA GLU A 39 4.39 -16.35 -2.32
C GLU A 39 2.94 -16.85 -2.24
N TYR A 40 2.36 -17.17 -3.39
CA TYR A 40 1.02 -17.71 -3.46
C TYR A 40 1.06 -19.22 -3.65
N VAL A 41 0.32 -19.94 -2.80
CA VAL A 41 0.16 -21.40 -2.84
C VAL A 41 -1.25 -21.72 -3.33
N PRO A 42 -1.41 -22.10 -4.62
CA PRO A 42 -2.73 -22.30 -5.23
C PRO A 42 -3.53 -23.42 -4.58
N GLU A 43 -2.86 -24.49 -4.14
CA GLU A 43 -3.47 -25.71 -3.57
C GLU A 43 -4.26 -25.40 -2.29
N THR A 44 -3.82 -24.42 -1.52
CA THR A 44 -4.44 -23.98 -0.28
C THR A 44 -5.10 -22.61 -0.39
N ALA A 45 -5.00 -21.96 -1.56
CA ALA A 45 -5.40 -20.57 -1.78
C ALA A 45 -4.80 -19.61 -0.72
N THR A 46 -3.55 -19.85 -0.34
CA THR A 46 -2.85 -19.10 0.71
C THR A 46 -1.78 -18.19 0.10
N LEU A 47 -1.67 -16.99 0.64
CA LEU A 47 -0.60 -16.05 0.35
C LEU A 47 0.29 -15.90 1.60
N ALA A 48 1.50 -16.41 1.53
CA ALA A 48 2.53 -16.17 2.56
C ALA A 48 3.33 -14.92 2.17
N ALA A 49 3.47 -13.97 3.09
CA ALA A 49 4.16 -12.72 2.79
C ALA A 49 5.00 -12.21 3.96
N VAL A 50 6.09 -11.54 3.62
CA VAL A 50 6.90 -10.74 4.54
C VAL A 50 6.85 -9.30 4.08
N MET A 51 6.51 -8.39 4.98
CA MET A 51 6.49 -6.96 4.73
C MET A 51 7.50 -6.26 5.64
N LYS A 52 8.45 -5.54 5.03
CA LYS A 52 9.33 -4.62 5.71
C LYS A 52 8.76 -3.21 5.58
N VAL A 53 8.68 -2.50 6.70
CA VAL A 53 8.22 -1.10 6.74
C VAL A 53 9.37 -0.24 7.25
N GLU A 54 9.69 0.81 6.50
CA GLU A 54 10.57 1.89 6.93
C GLU A 54 9.69 3.12 7.09
N TYR A 55 9.61 3.63 8.31
CA TYR A 55 8.76 4.76 8.64
C TYR A 55 9.59 5.89 9.26
N GLU A 56 9.40 7.11 8.77
CA GLU A 56 9.97 8.34 9.29
C GLU A 56 8.85 9.16 9.95
N ASN A 57 9.03 9.53 11.21
CA ASN A 57 8.07 10.42 11.87
C ASN A 57 8.24 11.84 11.32
N ARG A 58 7.21 12.34 10.65
CA ARG A 58 7.13 13.70 10.11
C ARG A 58 6.03 14.52 10.77
N THR A 59 5.55 14.05 11.92
CA THR A 59 4.58 14.79 12.74
C THR A 59 5.33 15.59 13.80
N ASP A 60 4.63 16.51 14.44
CA ASP A 60 5.19 17.29 15.54
C ASP A 60 5.14 16.53 16.88
N ASP A 61 4.55 15.34 16.90
CA ASP A 61 4.33 14.53 18.08
C ASP A 61 5.26 13.31 18.11
N GLU A 62 5.59 12.86 19.32
CA GLU A 62 6.28 11.59 19.56
C GLU A 62 5.36 10.41 19.27
N ILE A 63 5.84 9.42 18.51
CA ILE A 63 5.10 8.22 18.17
C ILE A 63 5.71 7.01 18.88
N SER A 64 4.95 6.38 19.78
CA SER A 64 5.34 5.16 20.50
C SER A 64 4.68 3.89 19.97
N GLU A 65 3.66 4.02 19.12
CA GLU A 65 2.92 2.91 18.54
C GLU A 65 2.67 3.14 17.05
N LEU A 66 2.77 2.07 16.26
CA LEU A 66 2.33 2.05 14.87
C LEU A 66 1.09 1.14 14.74
N LYS A 67 0.10 1.59 13.97
CA LYS A 67 -1.12 0.82 13.72
C LYS A 67 -1.27 0.51 12.24
N PHE A 68 -1.58 -0.74 11.94
CA PHE A 68 -1.77 -1.24 10.59
C PHE A 68 -3.16 -1.84 10.45
N ASN A 69 -3.84 -1.51 9.36
CA ASN A 69 -5.13 -2.11 9.03
C ASN A 69 -4.93 -3.48 8.37
N LEU A 70 -5.54 -4.50 8.94
CA LEU A 70 -5.61 -5.85 8.38
C LEU A 70 -6.92 -5.99 7.59
N TYR A 71 -7.03 -5.28 6.46
CA TYR A 71 -8.24 -5.25 5.63
C TYR A 71 -8.82 -6.61 5.25
N PRO A 72 -8.02 -7.67 4.96
CA PRO A 72 -8.57 -8.98 4.66
C PRO A 72 -9.47 -9.56 5.76
N ASN A 73 -9.30 -9.14 7.02
CA ASN A 73 -10.09 -9.64 8.12
C ASN A 73 -11.55 -9.17 8.11
N ALA A 74 -11.87 -8.12 7.36
CA ALA A 74 -13.26 -7.73 7.08
C ALA A 74 -14.01 -8.75 6.19
N TYR A 75 -13.28 -9.64 5.51
CA TYR A 75 -13.84 -10.70 4.66
C TYR A 75 -13.97 -12.05 5.37
N ARG A 76 -13.73 -12.11 6.66
CA ARG A 76 -13.94 -13.33 7.45
C ARG A 76 -15.44 -13.73 7.46
N GLU A 77 -15.70 -15.01 7.63
CA GLU A 77 -17.07 -15.53 7.73
C GLU A 77 -17.83 -14.93 8.91
N ASP A 78 -17.12 -14.72 10.04
CA ASP A 78 -17.64 -14.16 11.29
C ASP A 78 -17.46 -12.63 11.41
N ALA A 79 -17.07 -11.92 10.34
CA ALA A 79 -16.90 -10.49 10.38
C ALA A 79 -18.20 -9.74 10.67
N VAL A 80 -18.14 -8.78 11.59
CA VAL A 80 -19.25 -7.92 12.00
C VAL A 80 -19.51 -6.86 10.92
N TYR A 81 -18.42 -6.24 10.44
CA TYR A 81 -18.47 -5.17 9.43
C TYR A 81 -18.06 -5.70 8.06
N ARG A 82 -19.02 -6.30 7.35
CA ARG A 82 -18.75 -6.88 6.03
C ARG A 82 -18.61 -5.80 4.97
N PRO A 83 -17.56 -5.85 4.11
CA PRO A 83 -17.34 -4.83 3.09
C PRO A 83 -18.35 -4.92 1.93
N VAL A 84 -18.98 -6.08 1.73
CA VAL A 84 -19.97 -6.30 0.69
C VAL A 84 -21.36 -6.40 1.30
N SER A 85 -22.23 -5.46 0.92
CA SER A 85 -23.64 -5.49 1.32
C SER A 85 -24.34 -6.75 0.77
N PRO A 86 -25.28 -7.36 1.51
CA PRO A 86 -26.06 -8.50 1.04
C PRO A 86 -26.74 -8.27 -0.32
N VAL A 87 -27.14 -7.04 -0.62
CA VAL A 87 -27.77 -6.66 -1.90
C VAL A 87 -26.84 -6.84 -3.09
N TYR A 88 -25.53 -6.65 -2.89
CA TYR A 88 -24.52 -6.75 -3.95
C TYR A 88 -23.73 -8.07 -3.93
N SER A 89 -24.06 -8.99 -3.02
CA SER A 89 -23.29 -10.23 -2.82
C SER A 89 -23.23 -11.10 -4.06
N SER A 90 -24.33 -11.22 -4.82
CA SER A 90 -24.38 -12.03 -6.03
C SER A 90 -23.52 -11.48 -7.18
N SER A 91 -23.34 -10.17 -7.25
CA SER A 91 -22.46 -9.55 -8.25
C SER A 91 -21.01 -9.51 -7.83
N ALA A 92 -20.72 -9.42 -6.53
CA ALA A 92 -19.37 -9.45 -5.99
C ALA A 92 -18.78 -10.89 -5.96
N TYR A 93 -19.63 -11.89 -5.72
CA TYR A 93 -19.24 -13.30 -5.59
C TYR A 93 -19.92 -14.15 -6.67
N TYR A 94 -19.56 -13.95 -7.94
CA TYR A 94 -20.17 -14.65 -9.08
C TYR A 94 -19.99 -16.19 -9.06
N ALA A 95 -18.95 -16.69 -8.37
CA ALA A 95 -18.68 -18.12 -8.19
C ALA A 95 -19.18 -18.66 -6.81
N GLY A 96 -19.98 -17.88 -6.10
CA GLY A 96 -20.42 -18.19 -4.76
C GLY A 96 -19.62 -17.42 -3.69
N THR A 97 -20.19 -17.29 -2.50
CA THR A 97 -19.56 -16.55 -1.39
C THR A 97 -18.23 -17.20 -1.03
N SER A 98 -17.19 -16.37 -0.93
CA SER A 98 -15.88 -16.77 -0.43
C SER A 98 -15.47 -15.90 0.74
N TYR A 99 -14.64 -16.47 1.60
CA TYR A 99 -14.14 -15.80 2.80
C TYR A 99 -12.62 -15.74 2.75
N GLY A 100 -12.05 -14.76 3.43
CA GLY A 100 -10.62 -14.59 3.55
C GLY A 100 -10.25 -14.01 4.90
N SER A 101 -9.01 -14.21 5.30
CA SER A 101 -8.47 -13.66 6.54
C SER A 101 -6.98 -13.40 6.40
N MET A 102 -6.44 -12.62 7.31
CA MET A 102 -5.02 -12.39 7.45
C MET A 102 -4.60 -12.71 8.90
N GLU A 103 -3.57 -13.51 9.03
CA GLU A 103 -2.96 -13.83 10.31
C GLU A 103 -1.53 -13.28 10.36
N ILE A 104 -1.18 -12.67 11.48
CA ILE A 104 0.18 -12.17 11.72
C ILE A 104 0.92 -13.23 12.53
N SER A 105 1.95 -13.82 11.93
CA SER A 105 2.75 -14.86 12.59
C SER A 105 3.82 -14.27 13.48
N SER A 106 4.43 -13.16 13.09
CA SER A 106 5.49 -12.49 13.84
C SER A 106 5.64 -11.04 13.44
N VAL A 107 6.13 -10.23 14.37
CA VAL A 107 6.56 -8.84 14.13
C VAL A 107 7.94 -8.69 14.73
N ASN A 108 8.86 -8.11 13.98
CA ASN A 108 10.22 -7.79 14.43
C ASN A 108 10.40 -6.27 14.44
N GLY A 109 11.22 -5.75 15.35
CA GLY A 109 11.50 -4.31 15.47
C GLY A 109 10.53 -3.56 16.38
N GLY A 110 9.68 -4.28 17.12
CA GLY A 110 8.82 -3.72 18.17
C GLY A 110 9.01 -4.43 19.50
N LYS A 111 8.71 -3.75 20.60
CA LYS A 111 8.71 -4.28 21.96
C LYS A 111 7.61 -5.32 22.16
N SER A 112 6.44 -5.08 21.61
CA SER A 112 5.27 -5.96 21.64
C SER A 112 4.33 -5.65 20.48
N TRP A 113 3.44 -6.57 20.21
CA TRP A 113 2.37 -6.37 19.24
C TRP A 113 1.11 -7.11 19.65
N GLU A 114 -0.02 -6.61 19.17
CA GLU A 114 -1.33 -7.25 19.35
C GLU A 114 -2.21 -7.04 18.12
N VAL A 115 -3.13 -7.97 17.90
CA VAL A 115 -4.21 -7.82 16.92
C VAL A 115 -5.49 -7.56 17.67
N ALA A 116 -6.10 -6.41 17.41
CA ALA A 116 -7.28 -5.88 18.08
C ALA A 116 -8.39 -5.54 17.07
N GLY A 117 -9.46 -4.96 17.60
CA GLY A 117 -10.67 -4.65 16.86
C GLY A 117 -11.67 -5.79 16.85
N GLU A 118 -12.93 -5.47 16.60
CA GLU A 118 -14.03 -6.42 16.63
C GLU A 118 -13.87 -7.51 15.57
N ASP A 119 -13.36 -7.12 14.40
CA ASP A 119 -13.05 -8.03 13.30
C ASP A 119 -11.58 -8.47 13.26
N LYS A 120 -10.80 -8.24 14.34
CA LYS A 120 -9.34 -8.50 14.37
C LYS A 120 -8.62 -7.81 13.21
N ASN A 121 -9.00 -6.59 12.94
CA ASN A 121 -8.62 -5.85 11.75
C ASN A 121 -7.57 -4.75 12.00
N ILE A 122 -7.06 -4.65 13.22
CA ILE A 122 -6.03 -3.67 13.61
C ILE A 122 -4.85 -4.39 14.24
N LEU A 123 -3.67 -4.30 13.62
CA LEU A 123 -2.40 -4.66 14.23
C LEU A 123 -1.81 -3.42 14.88
N THR A 124 -1.58 -3.45 16.18
CA THR A 124 -0.84 -2.44 16.92
C THR A 124 0.54 -2.97 17.25
N VAL A 125 1.58 -2.20 16.93
CA VAL A 125 2.98 -2.50 17.26
C VAL A 125 3.48 -1.41 18.18
N THR A 126 3.81 -1.76 19.42
CA THR A 126 4.50 -0.88 20.37
C THR A 126 5.98 -0.86 20.04
N LEU A 127 6.55 0.29 19.82
CA LEU A 127 7.96 0.46 19.48
C LEU A 127 8.88 0.23 20.68
N GLU A 128 10.11 -0.24 20.45
CA GLU A 128 11.13 -0.33 21.51
C GLU A 128 11.57 1.06 21.96
N GLU A 129 11.75 1.97 21.00
CA GLU A 129 12.07 3.38 21.20
C GLU A 129 11.06 4.22 20.41
N SER A 130 10.60 5.30 21.02
CA SER A 130 9.69 6.23 20.36
C SER A 130 10.39 6.94 19.20
N LEU A 131 9.62 7.23 18.16
CA LEU A 131 10.06 8.03 17.03
C LEU A 131 9.79 9.50 17.33
N PHE A 132 10.86 10.27 17.47
CA PHE A 132 10.78 11.72 17.64
C PHE A 132 10.57 12.42 16.28
N PRO A 133 10.05 13.67 16.28
CA PRO A 133 9.92 14.50 15.08
C PRO A 133 11.22 14.72 14.32
#